data_c1d659e40487f70b258fc13b3e907041
#
_entry.id   c1d659e40487f70b258fc13b3e907041
#
_cell.length_a   1.000
_cell.length_b   1.000
_cell.length_c   1.000
_cell.angle_alpha   90.00
_cell.angle_beta   90.00
_cell.angle_gamma   90.00
#
_symmetry.space_group_name_H-M   'P 1'
#
loop_
_entity.id
_entity.type
_entity.pdbx_description
1 polymer ?
#
loop_
_entity_poly.entity_id
_entity_poly.type
_entity_poly.pdbx_seq_one_letter_code
_entity_poly.pdbx_strand_id
1 'polypeptide(L)'
;MAEGEGAWLETRESDGGQVLAPVGRWAIGDLFIVEKEIRAHANAATGPVTIDLSKVEALDTAGAWTIYRTAKHLEGCGVAVDVVGANEDQIALIGAVRAAETEVPVDEPTGNSFVNMVAHVGQATVDIAKETADLIGFFGQTLVAIANVIAHPRRLRTTSLFYHMEEVGLNAIPIVGLMSFLIGIVLAFQGASQLQRFGAEVFVVNLVAISVLREIGVLMTAIIVAGRSGSAFTAQIGSMKVNEEVDAMQTLGLDPMEVLVLPRLFALMLTLPLLAFFADIMGLMGGALMAWIALDISPATFIERLRDAIGLWSFWAGILKAPFFAFLIAMIGCYEGFQVTGSATSVGHRTTRAVVEAIFLVIVVDAAFSIFFQVIGI
;
A
#
# COMPACT_ATOMS: atom_id res chain seq x y z
N MET A 1 -40.75 -13.18 23.48
CA MET A 1 -39.86 -13.34 22.33
C MET A 1 -40.78 -13.61 21.15
N ALA A 2 -40.75 -12.79 20.13
CA ALA A 2 -41.64 -12.93 18.98
C ALA A 2 -41.19 -14.17 18.16
N GLU A 3 -41.99 -15.22 18.23
CA GLU A 3 -41.97 -16.33 17.28
C GLU A 3 -42.53 -15.79 15.97
N GLY A 4 -41.71 -15.73 14.89
CA GLY A 4 -42.32 -15.59 13.58
C GLY A 4 -41.56 -14.83 12.46
N GLU A 5 -40.36 -14.33 12.61
CA GLU A 5 -39.72 -13.55 11.50
C GLU A 5 -38.27 -13.97 11.13
N GLY A 6 -37.75 -15.07 11.61
CA GLY A 6 -36.34 -15.51 11.31
C GLY A 6 -36.28 -16.93 10.74
N ALA A 7 -35.10 -17.34 10.32
CA ALA A 7 -34.79 -18.71 9.94
C ALA A 7 -34.56 -19.57 11.20
N TRP A 8 -35.13 -20.77 11.27
CA TRP A 8 -34.80 -21.77 12.29
C TRP A 8 -34.84 -23.18 11.70
N LEU A 9 -34.29 -24.16 12.44
CA LEU A 9 -34.24 -25.56 12.05
C LEU A 9 -35.07 -26.40 12.99
N GLU A 10 -36.08 -27.11 12.47
CA GLU A 10 -36.76 -28.18 13.19
C GLU A 10 -36.08 -29.52 12.88
N THR A 11 -35.79 -30.30 13.91
CA THR A 11 -35.23 -31.65 13.77
C THR A 11 -36.24 -32.68 14.28
N ARG A 12 -36.48 -33.74 13.51
CA ARG A 12 -37.39 -34.84 13.89
C ARG A 12 -36.70 -36.16 13.64
N GLU A 13 -36.87 -37.11 14.56
CA GLU A 13 -36.51 -38.50 14.31
C GLU A 13 -37.70 -39.22 13.63
N SER A 14 -37.43 -39.93 12.54
CA SER A 14 -38.38 -40.77 11.81
C SER A 14 -37.91 -42.20 11.83
N ASP A 15 -38.83 -43.17 11.66
CA ASP A 15 -38.50 -44.60 11.63
C ASP A 15 -37.44 -44.91 10.55
N GLY A 16 -36.16 -44.82 10.93
CA GLY A 16 -35.01 -45.15 10.10
C GLY A 16 -34.11 -44.00 9.69
N GLY A 17 -34.34 -42.74 10.15
CA GLY A 17 -33.47 -41.60 9.81
C GLY A 17 -33.81 -40.29 10.53
N GLN A 18 -33.05 -39.27 10.27
CA GLN A 18 -33.27 -37.93 10.79
C GLN A 18 -33.85 -36.99 9.73
N VAL A 19 -34.87 -36.20 10.09
CA VAL A 19 -35.45 -35.16 9.23
C VAL A 19 -34.97 -33.79 9.71
N LEU A 20 -34.33 -33.07 8.83
CA LEU A 20 -33.95 -31.67 9.01
C LEU A 20 -34.96 -30.81 8.25
N ALA A 21 -35.80 -30.07 8.94
CA ALA A 21 -36.82 -29.23 8.35
C ALA A 21 -36.47 -27.74 8.55
N PRO A 22 -35.85 -27.09 7.56
CA PRO A 22 -35.70 -25.63 7.52
C PRO A 22 -37.04 -24.93 7.52
N VAL A 23 -37.22 -23.88 8.36
CA VAL A 23 -38.49 -23.14 8.50
C VAL A 23 -38.22 -21.65 8.39
N GLY A 24 -39.16 -20.91 7.76
CA GLY A 24 -39.16 -19.47 7.66
C GLY A 24 -38.28 -18.93 6.50
N ARG A 25 -37.66 -17.78 6.70
CA ARG A 25 -36.88 -17.08 5.63
C ARG A 25 -35.41 -17.49 5.70
N TRP A 26 -34.95 -18.25 4.71
CA TRP A 26 -33.56 -18.68 4.57
C TRP A 26 -32.81 -17.74 3.64
N ALA A 27 -32.51 -16.53 4.15
CA ALA A 27 -31.79 -15.45 3.46
C ALA A 27 -30.56 -15.03 4.26
N ILE A 28 -29.62 -14.38 3.60
CA ILE A 28 -28.29 -14.03 4.14
C ILE A 28 -28.35 -13.33 5.51
N GLY A 29 -29.38 -12.52 5.76
CA GLY A 29 -29.57 -11.81 7.04
C GLY A 29 -29.92 -12.71 8.23
N ASP A 30 -30.54 -13.87 7.97
CA ASP A 30 -31.13 -14.72 9.00
C ASP A 30 -30.32 -16.03 9.22
N LEU A 31 -29.38 -16.33 8.34
CA LEU A 31 -28.66 -17.61 8.34
C LEU A 31 -27.59 -17.75 9.42
N PHE A 32 -27.09 -16.65 9.99
CA PHE A 32 -25.96 -16.69 10.92
C PHE A 32 -26.19 -17.57 12.16
N ILE A 33 -27.42 -17.60 12.66
CA ILE A 33 -27.82 -18.40 13.83
C ILE A 33 -27.98 -19.86 13.46
N VAL A 34 -28.65 -20.12 12.32
CA VAL A 34 -29.03 -21.46 11.88
C VAL A 34 -27.88 -22.25 11.26
N GLU A 35 -26.87 -21.58 10.70
CA GLU A 35 -25.69 -22.25 10.10
C GLU A 35 -24.94 -23.11 11.12
N LYS A 36 -24.84 -22.65 12.35
CA LYS A 36 -24.18 -23.39 13.43
C LYS A 36 -25.00 -24.62 13.86
N GLU A 37 -26.33 -24.48 13.89
CA GLU A 37 -27.25 -25.55 14.29
C GLU A 37 -27.31 -26.64 13.22
N ILE A 38 -27.48 -26.29 11.95
CA ILE A 38 -27.54 -27.29 10.86
C ILE A 38 -26.23 -28.05 10.74
N ARG A 39 -25.08 -27.38 10.93
CA ARG A 39 -23.76 -28.01 10.93
C ARG A 39 -23.58 -28.98 12.11
N ALA A 40 -24.08 -28.64 13.29
CA ALA A 40 -23.99 -29.48 14.47
C ALA A 40 -24.81 -30.76 14.28
N HIS A 41 -26.03 -30.65 13.74
CA HIS A 41 -26.92 -31.78 13.46
C HIS A 41 -26.40 -32.66 12.31
N ALA A 42 -25.82 -32.06 11.25
CA ALA A 42 -25.22 -32.79 10.17
C ALA A 42 -24.01 -33.62 10.63
N ASN A 43 -23.19 -33.11 11.54
CA ASN A 43 -22.05 -33.84 12.11
C ASN A 43 -22.45 -34.96 13.09
N ALA A 44 -23.66 -34.91 13.66
CA ALA A 44 -24.16 -35.89 14.61
C ALA A 44 -24.98 -37.01 13.92
N ALA A 45 -25.33 -36.86 12.66
CA ALA A 45 -26.18 -37.81 11.93
C ALA A 45 -25.42 -39.14 11.68
N THR A 46 -26.04 -40.25 12.12
CA THR A 46 -25.52 -41.61 11.97
C THR A 46 -26.35 -42.49 11.03
N GLY A 47 -27.43 -41.96 10.46
CA GLY A 47 -28.36 -42.66 9.54
C GLY A 47 -28.82 -41.73 8.40
N PRO A 48 -29.67 -42.22 7.48
CA PRO A 48 -30.16 -41.44 6.37
C PRO A 48 -30.83 -40.13 6.84
N VAL A 49 -30.56 -39.01 6.11
CA VAL A 49 -31.06 -37.67 6.44
C VAL A 49 -32.00 -37.19 5.35
N THR A 50 -33.18 -36.73 5.72
CA THR A 50 -34.10 -36.07 4.79
C THR A 50 -34.15 -34.57 5.10
N ILE A 51 -33.90 -33.71 4.09
CA ILE A 51 -34.04 -32.26 4.21
C ILE A 51 -35.40 -31.86 3.64
N ASP A 52 -36.32 -31.42 4.50
CA ASP A 52 -37.70 -31.06 4.11
C ASP A 52 -37.84 -29.53 3.98
N LEU A 53 -37.94 -29.03 2.75
CA LEU A 53 -38.05 -27.61 2.42
C LEU A 53 -39.51 -27.09 2.38
N SER A 54 -40.48 -27.89 2.72
CA SER A 54 -41.93 -27.54 2.62
C SER A 54 -42.34 -26.32 3.44
N LYS A 55 -41.57 -25.99 4.49
CA LYS A 55 -41.81 -24.86 5.39
C LYS A 55 -40.92 -23.64 5.13
N VAL A 56 -40.11 -23.65 4.06
CA VAL A 56 -39.27 -22.52 3.67
C VAL A 56 -40.12 -21.52 2.90
N GLU A 57 -40.32 -20.34 3.48
CA GLU A 57 -41.10 -19.26 2.90
C GLU A 57 -40.36 -18.48 1.82
N ALA A 58 -39.08 -18.21 2.06
CA ALA A 58 -38.17 -17.54 1.11
C ALA A 58 -36.79 -18.14 1.17
N LEU A 59 -36.21 -18.38 0.00
CA LEU A 59 -34.86 -18.93 -0.17
C LEU A 59 -34.07 -18.02 -1.10
N ASP A 60 -32.92 -17.54 -0.62
CA ASP A 60 -31.94 -16.83 -1.46
C ASP A 60 -30.71 -17.70 -1.80
N THR A 61 -29.77 -17.15 -2.54
CA THR A 61 -28.56 -17.86 -2.94
C THR A 61 -27.74 -18.36 -1.74
N ALA A 62 -27.71 -17.62 -0.62
CA ALA A 62 -26.99 -18.01 0.58
C ALA A 62 -27.68 -19.18 1.31
N GLY A 63 -29.03 -19.15 1.39
CA GLY A 63 -29.83 -20.25 1.90
C GLY A 63 -29.67 -21.51 1.06
N ALA A 64 -29.79 -21.38 -0.26
CA ALA A 64 -29.59 -22.48 -1.21
C ALA A 64 -28.16 -23.09 -1.10
N TRP A 65 -27.15 -22.26 -0.95
CA TRP A 65 -25.77 -22.69 -0.71
C TRP A 65 -25.62 -23.47 0.60
N THR A 66 -26.25 -23.01 1.67
CA THR A 66 -26.20 -23.67 2.98
C THR A 66 -26.83 -25.05 2.93
N ILE A 67 -27.99 -25.19 2.29
CA ILE A 67 -28.68 -26.48 2.08
C ILE A 67 -27.82 -27.41 1.21
N TYR A 68 -27.35 -26.93 0.06
CA TYR A 68 -26.53 -27.70 -0.86
C TYR A 68 -25.22 -28.20 -0.19
N ARG A 69 -24.50 -27.30 0.50
CA ARG A 69 -23.28 -27.64 1.21
C ARG A 69 -23.51 -28.68 2.30
N THR A 70 -24.64 -28.58 3.02
CA THR A 70 -25.00 -29.56 4.06
C THR A 70 -25.27 -30.92 3.46
N ALA A 71 -26.04 -30.98 2.38
CA ALA A 71 -26.31 -32.23 1.66
C ALA A 71 -25.00 -32.88 1.16
N LYS A 72 -24.13 -32.11 0.50
CA LYS A 72 -22.84 -32.59 -0.01
C LYS A 72 -21.91 -33.07 1.11
N HIS A 73 -21.91 -32.41 2.26
CA HIS A 73 -21.10 -32.83 3.42
C HIS A 73 -21.59 -34.18 3.98
N LEU A 74 -22.88 -34.38 4.10
CA LEU A 74 -23.49 -35.64 4.55
C LEU A 74 -23.22 -36.79 3.56
N GLU A 75 -23.39 -36.53 2.26
CA GLU A 75 -23.04 -37.49 1.21
C GLU A 75 -21.55 -37.89 1.26
N GLY A 76 -20.67 -36.92 1.49
CA GLY A 76 -19.22 -37.16 1.66
C GLY A 76 -18.89 -38.00 2.91
N CYS A 77 -19.75 -37.97 3.94
CA CYS A 77 -19.67 -38.85 5.11
C CYS A 77 -20.31 -40.22 4.91
N GLY A 78 -20.82 -40.53 3.71
CA GLY A 78 -21.47 -41.77 3.39
C GLY A 78 -22.94 -41.89 3.86
N VAL A 79 -23.55 -40.78 4.22
CA VAL A 79 -24.93 -40.68 4.63
C VAL A 79 -25.81 -40.43 3.41
N ALA A 80 -26.90 -41.23 3.22
CA ALA A 80 -27.88 -40.97 2.16
C ALA A 80 -28.68 -39.73 2.49
N VAL A 81 -28.76 -38.76 1.56
CA VAL A 81 -29.49 -37.50 1.73
C VAL A 81 -30.57 -37.42 0.67
N ASP A 82 -31.79 -37.11 1.11
CA ASP A 82 -32.93 -36.83 0.21
C ASP A 82 -33.47 -35.43 0.51
N VAL A 83 -33.71 -34.62 -0.55
CA VAL A 83 -34.29 -33.28 -0.42
C VAL A 83 -35.73 -33.33 -0.91
N VAL A 84 -36.65 -33.09 -0.02
CA VAL A 84 -38.09 -33.16 -0.29
C VAL A 84 -38.79 -31.83 -0.02
N GLY A 85 -40.01 -31.67 -0.56
CA GLY A 85 -40.86 -30.50 -0.26
C GLY A 85 -40.41 -29.19 -0.92
N ALA A 86 -39.42 -29.20 -1.80
CA ALA A 86 -38.98 -28.00 -2.51
C ALA A 86 -39.94 -27.65 -3.67
N ASN A 87 -40.20 -26.37 -3.87
CA ASN A 87 -40.93 -25.85 -5.03
C ASN A 87 -39.97 -25.73 -6.26
N GLU A 88 -40.57 -25.47 -7.46
CA GLU A 88 -39.80 -25.37 -8.70
C GLU A 88 -38.70 -24.30 -8.65
N ASP A 89 -38.97 -23.14 -8.06
CA ASP A 89 -37.99 -22.04 -7.94
C ASP A 89 -36.83 -22.40 -6.98
N GLN A 90 -37.14 -23.09 -5.89
CA GLN A 90 -36.12 -23.55 -4.93
C GLN A 90 -35.24 -24.64 -5.54
N ILE A 91 -35.81 -25.56 -6.31
CA ILE A 91 -35.05 -26.59 -7.05
C ILE A 91 -34.15 -25.94 -8.09
N ALA A 92 -34.64 -24.95 -8.84
CA ALA A 92 -33.88 -24.24 -9.85
C ALA A 92 -32.71 -23.47 -9.20
N LEU A 93 -32.96 -22.82 -8.04
CA LEU A 93 -31.94 -22.06 -7.33
C LEU A 93 -30.80 -22.98 -6.76
N ILE A 94 -31.20 -24.09 -6.13
CA ILE A 94 -30.23 -25.09 -5.63
C ILE A 94 -29.44 -25.71 -6.80
N GLY A 95 -30.11 -25.97 -7.92
CA GLY A 95 -29.48 -26.44 -9.15
C GLY A 95 -28.46 -25.43 -9.73
N ALA A 96 -28.81 -24.15 -9.74
CA ALA A 96 -27.91 -23.06 -10.17
C ALA A 96 -26.68 -22.93 -9.26
N VAL A 97 -26.87 -23.03 -7.94
CA VAL A 97 -25.78 -23.04 -6.97
C VAL A 97 -24.86 -24.23 -7.16
N ARG A 98 -25.43 -25.41 -7.39
CA ARG A 98 -24.67 -26.63 -7.69
C ARG A 98 -23.88 -26.50 -8.99
N ALA A 99 -24.44 -25.92 -10.03
CA ALA A 99 -23.78 -25.70 -11.32
C ALA A 99 -22.67 -24.63 -11.25
N ALA A 100 -22.80 -23.65 -10.34
CA ALA A 100 -21.81 -22.61 -10.10
C ALA A 100 -20.67 -23.08 -9.18
N GLU A 101 -20.77 -24.27 -8.57
CA GLU A 101 -19.68 -24.83 -7.77
C GLU A 101 -18.47 -25.10 -8.68
N THR A 102 -17.51 -24.19 -8.64
CA THR A 102 -16.18 -24.46 -9.15
C THR A 102 -15.41 -25.15 -8.05
N GLU A 103 -14.96 -26.38 -8.28
CA GLU A 103 -13.98 -26.99 -7.39
C GLU A 103 -12.72 -26.09 -7.41
N VAL A 104 -12.66 -25.15 -6.50
CA VAL A 104 -11.39 -24.54 -6.14
C VAL A 104 -10.65 -25.64 -5.37
N PRO A 105 -9.56 -26.19 -5.89
CA PRO A 105 -8.76 -27.11 -5.11
C PRO A 105 -8.29 -26.31 -3.89
N VAL A 106 -8.93 -26.55 -2.76
CA VAL A 106 -8.38 -26.17 -1.48
C VAL A 106 -7.20 -27.10 -1.32
N ASP A 107 -6.00 -26.63 -1.60
CA ASP A 107 -4.77 -27.28 -1.20
C ASP A 107 -4.86 -27.42 0.34
N GLU A 108 -5.46 -28.54 0.79
CA GLU A 108 -5.30 -28.94 2.18
C GLU A 108 -3.80 -29.07 2.41
N PRO A 109 -3.24 -28.41 3.41
CA PRO A 109 -1.82 -28.50 3.70
C PRO A 109 -1.50 -29.93 4.18
N THR A 110 -1.49 -30.89 3.25
CA THR A 110 -1.08 -32.27 3.46
C THR A 110 0.43 -32.33 3.41
N GLY A 111 1.09 -31.86 4.47
CA GLY A 111 2.54 -31.89 4.56
C GLY A 111 3.03 -31.52 5.96
N ASN A 112 4.25 -31.97 6.27
CA ASN A 112 4.96 -31.54 7.47
C ASN A 112 4.95 -30.01 7.54
N SER A 113 4.56 -29.43 8.67
CA SER A 113 4.51 -27.96 8.92
C SER A 113 5.80 -27.26 8.48
N PHE A 114 6.95 -27.94 8.59
CA PHE A 114 8.24 -27.45 8.12
C PHE A 114 8.33 -27.35 6.58
N VAL A 115 7.82 -28.35 5.85
CA VAL A 115 7.81 -28.33 4.38
C VAL A 115 6.91 -27.23 3.85
N ASN A 116 5.74 -27.02 4.47
CA ASN A 116 4.83 -25.92 4.13
C ASN A 116 5.45 -24.56 4.40
N MET A 117 6.18 -24.40 5.51
CA MET A 117 6.91 -23.16 5.83
C MET A 117 8.00 -22.88 4.77
N VAL A 118 8.78 -23.90 4.39
CA VAL A 118 9.83 -23.76 3.36
C VAL A 118 9.23 -23.46 1.99
N ALA A 119 8.12 -24.12 1.62
CA ALA A 119 7.40 -23.87 0.38
C ALA A 119 6.87 -22.42 0.34
N HIS A 120 6.31 -21.94 1.44
CA HIS A 120 5.81 -20.56 1.55
C HIS A 120 6.93 -19.52 1.40
N VAL A 121 8.09 -19.75 2.04
CA VAL A 121 9.28 -18.91 1.88
C VAL A 121 9.81 -18.98 0.45
N GLY A 122 9.84 -20.18 -0.16
CA GLY A 122 10.24 -20.35 -1.55
C GLY A 122 9.34 -19.60 -2.52
N GLN A 123 8.04 -19.67 -2.34
CA GLN A 123 7.06 -18.96 -3.16
C GLN A 123 7.18 -17.44 -3.00
N ALA A 124 7.28 -16.95 -1.76
CA ALA A 124 7.53 -15.53 -1.49
C ALA A 124 8.81 -15.00 -2.16
N THR A 125 9.88 -15.82 -2.17
CA THR A 125 11.14 -15.46 -2.83
C THR A 125 10.98 -15.36 -4.36
N VAL A 126 10.25 -16.28 -4.98
CA VAL A 126 9.95 -16.25 -6.42
C VAL A 126 9.08 -15.06 -6.77
N ASP A 127 8.08 -14.73 -5.95
CA ASP A 127 7.19 -13.59 -6.17
C ASP A 127 7.95 -12.27 -6.06
N ILE A 128 8.84 -12.13 -5.06
CA ILE A 128 9.75 -10.96 -4.95
C ILE A 128 10.65 -10.85 -6.17
N ALA A 129 11.19 -11.96 -6.66
CA ALA A 129 12.07 -11.94 -7.85
C ALA A 129 11.31 -11.49 -9.12
N LYS A 130 10.05 -11.94 -9.30
CA LYS A 130 9.20 -11.50 -10.42
C LYS A 130 8.87 -10.01 -10.30
N GLU A 131 8.44 -9.56 -9.14
CA GLU A 131 8.13 -8.15 -8.91
C GLU A 131 9.35 -7.24 -9.12
N THR A 132 10.53 -7.70 -8.70
CA THR A 132 11.78 -6.98 -8.97
C THR A 132 12.08 -6.91 -10.47
N ALA A 133 11.86 -8.00 -11.22
CA ALA A 133 12.04 -8.02 -12.66
C ALA A 133 11.05 -7.08 -13.38
N ASP A 134 9.79 -7.05 -12.94
CA ASP A 134 8.75 -6.15 -13.47
C ASP A 134 9.09 -4.67 -13.20
N LEU A 135 9.58 -4.37 -11.99
CA LEU A 135 10.04 -3.03 -11.63
C LEU A 135 11.23 -2.58 -12.49
N ILE A 136 12.20 -3.47 -12.75
CA ILE A 136 13.33 -3.21 -13.65
C ILE A 136 12.83 -3.01 -15.09
N GLY A 137 11.85 -3.78 -15.52
CA GLY A 137 11.18 -3.61 -16.81
C GLY A 137 10.52 -2.23 -16.95
N PHE A 138 9.78 -1.81 -15.92
CA PHE A 138 9.17 -0.48 -15.86
C PHE A 138 10.20 0.66 -15.83
N PHE A 139 11.29 0.48 -15.09
CA PHE A 139 12.44 1.39 -15.10
C PHE A 139 13.00 1.56 -16.52
N GLY A 140 13.22 0.45 -17.25
CA GLY A 140 13.67 0.48 -18.63
C GLY A 140 12.70 1.22 -19.56
N GLN A 141 11.39 0.96 -19.44
CA GLN A 141 10.36 1.69 -20.19
C GLN A 141 10.37 3.19 -19.88
N THR A 142 10.54 3.56 -18.61
CA THR A 142 10.65 4.95 -18.17
C THR A 142 11.85 5.65 -18.82
N LEU A 143 13.01 4.99 -18.86
CA LEU A 143 14.22 5.53 -19.51
C LEU A 143 14.03 5.72 -21.02
N VAL A 144 13.41 4.77 -21.70
CA VAL A 144 13.08 4.89 -23.13
C VAL A 144 12.12 6.05 -23.37
N ALA A 145 11.08 6.20 -22.53
CA ALA A 145 10.14 7.31 -22.63
C ALA A 145 10.83 8.66 -22.40
N ILE A 146 11.74 8.76 -21.42
CA ILE A 146 12.58 9.96 -21.20
C ILE A 146 13.41 10.28 -22.44
N ALA A 147 14.11 9.28 -23.01
CA ALA A 147 14.92 9.47 -24.21
C ALA A 147 14.09 9.96 -25.40
N ASN A 148 12.89 9.41 -25.58
CA ASN A 148 11.94 9.83 -26.62
C ASN A 148 11.49 11.29 -26.45
N VAL A 149 11.22 11.72 -25.23
CA VAL A 149 10.82 13.12 -24.95
C VAL A 149 11.99 14.07 -25.12
N ILE A 150 13.20 13.69 -24.73
CA ILE A 150 14.41 14.49 -24.99
C ILE A 150 14.64 14.66 -26.51
N ALA A 151 14.42 13.60 -27.30
CA ALA A 151 14.52 13.65 -28.75
C ALA A 151 13.39 14.47 -29.40
N HIS A 152 12.19 14.47 -28.81
CA HIS A 152 11.00 15.13 -29.33
C HIS A 152 10.32 15.98 -28.24
N PRO A 153 10.87 17.12 -27.83
CA PRO A 153 10.40 17.89 -26.67
C PRO A 153 8.95 18.42 -26.82
N ARG A 154 8.44 18.45 -28.05
CA ARG A 154 7.03 18.84 -28.31
C ARG A 154 6.00 17.83 -27.78
N ARG A 155 6.42 16.60 -27.41
CA ARG A 155 5.54 15.58 -26.83
C ARG A 155 5.31 15.79 -25.33
N LEU A 156 6.18 16.56 -24.65
CA LEU A 156 6.01 16.87 -23.25
C LEU A 156 4.80 17.79 -23.04
N ARG A 157 3.87 17.34 -22.22
CA ARG A 157 2.68 18.11 -21.83
C ARG A 157 3.05 19.11 -20.73
N THR A 158 3.49 20.30 -21.12
CA THR A 158 3.95 21.34 -20.18
C THR A 158 2.88 21.75 -19.18
N THR A 159 1.61 21.84 -19.57
CA THR A 159 0.50 22.15 -18.67
C THR A 159 0.38 21.11 -17.54
N SER A 160 0.48 19.82 -17.85
CA SER A 160 0.47 18.75 -16.85
C SER A 160 1.69 18.80 -15.95
N LEU A 161 2.87 19.13 -16.51
CA LEU A 161 4.09 19.31 -15.73
C LEU A 161 3.94 20.41 -14.67
N PHE A 162 3.49 21.60 -15.06
CA PHE A 162 3.29 22.73 -14.13
C PHE A 162 2.21 22.42 -13.09
N TYR A 163 1.13 21.76 -13.45
CA TYR A 163 0.11 21.33 -12.52
C TYR A 163 0.71 20.40 -11.44
N HIS A 164 1.48 19.39 -11.83
CA HIS A 164 2.12 18.50 -10.86
C HIS A 164 3.22 19.20 -10.06
N MET A 165 3.94 20.17 -10.63
CA MET A 165 4.91 20.97 -9.86
C MET A 165 4.22 21.78 -8.77
N GLU A 166 3.06 22.35 -9.03
CA GLU A 166 2.25 23.06 -8.02
C GLU A 166 1.77 22.08 -6.93
N GLU A 167 1.18 20.96 -7.34
CA GLU A 167 0.63 19.95 -6.43
C GLU A 167 1.70 19.36 -5.50
N VAL A 168 2.86 18.98 -6.04
CA VAL A 168 3.94 18.33 -5.31
C VAL A 168 4.84 19.34 -4.59
N GLY A 169 5.11 20.50 -5.22
CA GLY A 169 6.02 21.52 -4.70
C GLY A 169 5.35 22.45 -3.70
N LEU A 170 4.51 23.37 -4.20
CA LEU A 170 3.94 24.44 -3.36
C LEU A 170 3.14 23.90 -2.18
N ASN A 171 2.31 22.91 -2.42
CA ASN A 171 1.48 22.33 -1.37
C ASN A 171 2.27 21.52 -0.33
N ALA A 172 3.54 21.19 -0.58
CA ALA A 172 4.40 20.49 0.38
C ALA A 172 5.22 21.47 1.26
N ILE A 173 5.38 22.72 0.86
CA ILE A 173 6.19 23.73 1.58
C ILE A 173 5.84 23.80 3.08
N PRO A 174 4.57 23.92 3.51
CA PRO A 174 4.27 24.10 4.93
C PRO A 174 4.71 22.91 5.78
N ILE A 175 4.47 21.69 5.31
CA ILE A 175 4.79 20.48 6.07
C ILE A 175 6.29 20.22 6.07
N VAL A 176 6.97 20.36 4.93
CA VAL A 176 8.43 20.21 4.82
C VAL A 176 9.13 21.25 5.68
N GLY A 177 8.69 22.51 5.62
CA GLY A 177 9.27 23.60 6.40
C GLY A 177 9.13 23.37 7.91
N LEU A 178 7.92 23.07 8.38
CA LEU A 178 7.67 22.82 9.79
C LEU A 178 8.46 21.62 10.32
N MET A 179 8.43 20.50 9.59
CA MET A 179 9.14 19.30 10.01
C MET A 179 10.65 19.51 10.06
N SER A 180 11.23 20.15 9.03
CA SER A 180 12.67 20.44 9.00
C SER A 180 13.08 21.42 10.10
N PHE A 181 12.26 22.42 10.36
CA PHE A 181 12.48 23.36 11.46
C PHE A 181 12.52 22.66 12.82
N LEU A 182 11.53 21.80 13.11
CA LEU A 182 11.48 21.04 14.36
C LEU A 182 12.64 20.06 14.48
N ILE A 183 13.05 19.39 13.39
CA ILE A 183 14.21 18.51 13.39
C ILE A 183 15.50 19.29 13.69
N GLY A 184 15.65 20.50 13.11
CA GLY A 184 16.76 21.39 13.41
C GLY A 184 16.86 21.74 14.90
N ILE A 185 15.73 22.06 15.54
CA ILE A 185 15.63 22.31 16.99
C ILE A 185 16.11 21.07 17.77
N VAL A 186 15.59 19.87 17.44
CA VAL A 186 15.91 18.63 18.14
C VAL A 186 17.39 18.29 18.01
N LEU A 187 17.96 18.40 16.81
CA LEU A 187 19.38 18.15 16.55
C LEU A 187 20.28 19.11 17.34
N ALA A 188 19.94 20.39 17.35
CA ALA A 188 20.72 21.37 18.10
C ALA A 188 20.64 21.09 19.61
N PHE A 189 19.46 20.77 20.16
CA PHE A 189 19.26 20.46 21.57
C PHE A 189 20.03 19.20 21.98
N GLN A 190 19.90 18.12 21.22
CA GLN A 190 20.61 16.86 21.51
C GLN A 190 22.12 17.04 21.35
N GLY A 191 22.56 17.71 20.29
CA GLY A 191 23.96 18.06 20.08
C GLY A 191 24.52 18.90 21.24
N ALA A 192 23.78 19.94 21.67
CA ALA A 192 24.17 20.78 22.78
C ALA A 192 24.38 19.97 24.05
N SER A 193 23.40 19.14 24.42
CA SER A 193 23.46 18.34 25.66
C SER A 193 24.64 17.35 25.69
N GLN A 194 25.07 16.85 24.56
CA GLN A 194 26.21 15.94 24.45
C GLN A 194 27.54 16.70 24.46
N LEU A 195 27.65 17.78 23.70
CA LEU A 195 28.88 18.55 23.58
C LEU A 195 29.22 19.38 24.81
N GLN A 196 28.21 19.79 25.60
CA GLN A 196 28.41 20.45 26.91
C GLN A 196 29.24 19.61 27.87
N ARG A 197 29.09 18.30 27.87
CA ARG A 197 29.86 17.38 28.71
C ARG A 197 31.37 17.42 28.45
N PHE A 198 31.75 17.88 27.25
CA PHE A 198 33.14 17.97 26.80
C PHE A 198 33.63 19.41 26.69
N GLY A 199 32.83 20.42 27.08
CA GLY A 199 33.16 21.84 26.92
C GLY A 199 33.28 22.27 25.45
N ALA A 200 32.61 21.53 24.54
CA ALA A 200 32.75 21.72 23.09
C ALA A 200 31.44 22.24 22.45
N GLU A 201 30.63 22.98 23.20
CA GLU A 201 29.29 23.44 22.84
C GLU A 201 29.23 24.19 21.52
N VAL A 202 30.30 24.90 21.21
CA VAL A 202 30.45 25.71 20.00
C VAL A 202 30.35 24.88 18.71
N PHE A 203 30.76 23.62 18.76
CA PHE A 203 30.69 22.69 17.62
C PHE A 203 29.27 22.19 17.30
N VAL A 204 28.27 22.55 18.10
CA VAL A 204 26.84 22.27 17.78
C VAL A 204 26.45 22.88 16.44
N VAL A 205 26.96 24.08 16.12
CA VAL A 205 26.69 24.74 14.83
C VAL A 205 27.19 23.89 13.67
N ASN A 206 28.44 23.39 13.77
CA ASN A 206 29.03 22.54 12.75
C ASN A 206 28.26 21.23 12.58
N LEU A 207 27.86 20.61 13.70
CA LEU A 207 27.11 19.35 13.69
C LEU A 207 25.75 19.54 13.00
N VAL A 208 25.00 20.57 13.38
CA VAL A 208 23.69 20.87 12.77
C VAL A 208 23.84 21.21 11.29
N ALA A 209 24.83 22.07 10.94
CA ALA A 209 25.06 22.48 9.58
C ALA A 209 25.37 21.30 8.66
N ILE A 210 26.32 20.47 9.02
CA ILE A 210 26.73 19.32 8.20
C ILE A 210 25.62 18.29 8.13
N SER A 211 24.99 17.95 9.26
CA SER A 211 23.92 16.95 9.31
C SER A 211 22.70 17.36 8.47
N VAL A 212 22.26 18.61 8.57
CA VAL A 212 21.09 19.10 7.84
C VAL A 212 21.38 19.20 6.35
N LEU A 213 22.43 19.90 5.95
CA LEU A 213 22.73 20.19 4.55
C LEU A 213 23.13 18.94 3.75
N ARG A 214 23.82 18.00 4.37
CA ARG A 214 24.39 16.85 3.69
C ARG A 214 23.44 15.65 3.62
N GLU A 215 22.66 15.43 4.68
CA GLU A 215 21.89 14.18 4.84
C GLU A 215 20.42 14.44 5.18
N ILE A 216 20.15 15.05 6.34
CA ILE A 216 18.82 15.03 6.95
C ILE A 216 17.82 15.89 6.16
N GLY A 217 18.24 17.05 5.64
CA GLY A 217 17.34 17.93 4.88
C GLY A 217 16.77 17.25 3.66
N VAL A 218 17.60 16.68 2.81
CA VAL A 218 17.17 15.98 1.59
C VAL A 218 16.43 14.67 1.89
N LEU A 219 16.91 13.87 2.86
CA LEU A 219 16.30 12.59 3.22
C LEU A 219 14.90 12.78 3.79
N MET A 220 14.72 13.71 4.76
CA MET A 220 13.41 14.01 5.34
C MET A 220 12.44 14.56 4.30
N THR A 221 12.92 15.44 3.42
CA THR A 221 12.10 15.93 2.30
C THR A 221 11.63 14.78 1.41
N ALA A 222 12.53 13.87 1.06
CA ALA A 222 12.21 12.70 0.23
C ALA A 222 11.18 11.78 0.91
N ILE A 223 11.32 11.50 2.22
CA ILE A 223 10.37 10.68 2.99
C ILE A 223 8.98 11.33 3.03
N ILE A 224 8.91 12.64 3.31
CA ILE A 224 7.63 13.36 3.35
C ILE A 224 6.96 13.35 1.98
N VAL A 225 7.73 13.58 0.91
CA VAL A 225 7.24 13.60 -0.46
C VAL A 225 6.84 12.19 -0.93
N ALA A 226 7.57 11.14 -0.55
CA ALA A 226 7.18 9.75 -0.82
C ALA A 226 5.83 9.41 -0.18
N GLY A 227 5.66 9.77 1.12
CA GLY A 227 4.43 9.51 1.84
C GLY A 227 3.23 10.27 1.32
N ARG A 228 3.42 11.54 0.89
CA ARG A 228 2.33 12.41 0.41
C ARG A 228 2.13 12.32 -1.10
N SER A 229 3.14 12.66 -1.87
CA SER A 229 3.00 12.82 -3.33
C SER A 229 3.17 11.49 -4.06
N GLY A 230 4.07 10.60 -3.59
CA GLY A 230 4.21 9.24 -4.12
C GLY A 230 2.92 8.44 -3.95
N SER A 231 2.31 8.46 -2.77
CA SER A 231 1.02 7.81 -2.52
C SER A 231 -0.12 8.41 -3.36
N ALA A 232 -0.14 9.74 -3.53
CA ALA A 232 -1.13 10.41 -4.37
C ALA A 232 -1.02 9.99 -5.85
N PHE A 233 0.19 9.83 -6.38
CA PHE A 233 0.40 9.33 -7.75
C PHE A 233 -0.14 7.91 -7.91
N THR A 234 0.14 7.02 -6.94
CA THR A 234 -0.38 5.66 -6.93
C THR A 234 -1.91 5.65 -6.89
N ALA A 235 -2.51 6.47 -6.02
CA ALA A 235 -3.96 6.55 -5.89
C ALA A 235 -4.63 7.09 -7.15
N GLN A 236 -4.08 8.16 -7.76
CA GLN A 236 -4.60 8.75 -8.98
C GLN A 236 -4.55 7.77 -10.15
N ILE A 237 -3.38 7.16 -10.43
CA ILE A 237 -3.22 6.20 -11.53
C ILE A 237 -4.05 4.94 -11.24
N GLY A 238 -4.05 4.46 -9.99
CA GLY A 238 -4.84 3.30 -9.59
C GLY A 238 -6.34 3.51 -9.77
N SER A 239 -6.85 4.71 -9.43
CA SER A 239 -8.25 5.06 -9.68
C SER A 239 -8.58 5.09 -11.18
N MET A 240 -7.70 5.67 -12.01
CA MET A 240 -7.85 5.65 -13.47
C MET A 240 -7.82 4.23 -14.03
N LYS A 241 -7.03 3.32 -13.43
CA LYS A 241 -6.97 1.91 -13.83
C LYS A 241 -8.28 1.18 -13.49
N VAL A 242 -8.83 1.39 -12.29
CA VAL A 242 -10.12 0.82 -11.87
C VAL A 242 -11.26 1.31 -12.75
N ASN A 243 -11.21 2.57 -13.21
CA ASN A 243 -12.21 3.16 -14.09
C ASN A 243 -11.97 2.85 -15.58
N GLU A 244 -10.99 1.99 -15.92
CA GLU A 244 -10.60 1.64 -17.30
C GLU A 244 -10.11 2.85 -18.15
N GLU A 245 -9.81 3.99 -17.50
CA GLU A 245 -9.36 5.21 -18.20
C GLU A 245 -7.99 5.02 -18.84
N VAL A 246 -7.11 4.22 -18.23
CA VAL A 246 -5.78 3.90 -18.79
C VAL A 246 -5.92 3.07 -20.05
N ASP A 247 -6.82 2.09 -20.05
CA ASP A 247 -7.07 1.23 -21.20
C ASP A 247 -7.74 2.02 -22.34
N ALA A 248 -8.67 2.93 -21.99
CA ALA A 248 -9.26 3.86 -22.93
C ALA A 248 -8.21 4.80 -23.59
N MET A 249 -7.22 5.29 -22.82
CA MET A 249 -6.12 6.07 -23.40
C MET A 249 -5.29 5.27 -24.40
N GLN A 250 -5.00 4.01 -24.12
CA GLN A 250 -4.25 3.14 -25.03
C GLN A 250 -5.02 2.88 -26.33
N THR A 251 -6.35 2.68 -26.26
CA THR A 251 -7.19 2.49 -27.46
C THR A 251 -7.23 3.74 -28.35
N LEU A 252 -7.05 4.93 -27.75
CA LEU A 252 -6.91 6.21 -28.47
C LEU A 252 -5.50 6.46 -29.03
N GLY A 253 -4.57 5.51 -28.85
CA GLY A 253 -3.18 5.63 -29.29
C GLY A 253 -2.32 6.55 -28.43
N LEU A 254 -2.76 6.87 -27.21
CA LEU A 254 -1.98 7.66 -26.24
C LEU A 254 -1.12 6.71 -25.39
N ASP A 255 0.18 7.00 -25.31
CA ASP A 255 1.08 6.24 -24.46
C ASP A 255 0.93 6.69 -22.99
N PRO A 256 0.49 5.81 -22.06
CA PRO A 256 0.38 6.14 -20.64
C PRO A 256 1.70 6.59 -20.01
N MET A 257 2.84 6.10 -20.51
CA MET A 257 4.16 6.51 -20.03
C MET A 257 4.42 7.99 -20.32
N GLU A 258 4.11 8.46 -21.54
CA GLU A 258 4.29 9.86 -21.90
C GLU A 258 3.25 10.79 -21.24
N VAL A 259 2.02 10.30 -21.04
CA VAL A 259 0.90 11.13 -20.56
C VAL A 259 0.84 11.19 -19.03
N LEU A 260 1.07 10.08 -18.35
CA LEU A 260 0.87 9.97 -16.89
C LEU A 260 2.19 9.96 -16.12
N VAL A 261 3.18 9.19 -16.58
CA VAL A 261 4.43 8.99 -15.81
C VAL A 261 5.37 10.17 -15.95
N LEU A 262 5.73 10.55 -17.17
CA LEU A 262 6.77 11.56 -17.42
C LEU A 262 6.47 12.94 -16.82
N PRO A 263 5.25 13.50 -16.89
CA PRO A 263 4.97 14.80 -16.27
C PRO A 263 5.13 14.77 -14.74
N ARG A 264 4.71 13.68 -14.07
CA ARG A 264 4.87 13.50 -12.62
C ARG A 264 6.34 13.36 -12.24
N LEU A 265 7.08 12.57 -13.00
CA LEU A 265 8.49 12.31 -12.78
C LEU A 265 9.31 13.60 -12.91
N PHE A 266 9.16 14.34 -14.01
CA PHE A 266 9.87 15.61 -14.20
C PHE A 266 9.45 16.68 -13.19
N ALA A 267 8.16 16.74 -12.86
CA ALA A 267 7.68 17.65 -11.82
C ALA A 267 8.41 17.40 -10.50
N LEU A 268 8.50 16.13 -10.08
CA LEU A 268 9.15 15.78 -8.84
C LEU A 268 10.67 15.98 -8.90
N MET A 269 11.32 15.64 -10.01
CA MET A 269 12.78 15.85 -10.21
C MET A 269 13.17 17.32 -10.15
N LEU A 270 12.28 18.23 -10.55
CA LEU A 270 12.53 19.68 -10.49
C LEU A 270 12.18 20.27 -9.11
N THR A 271 11.10 19.80 -8.49
CA THR A 271 10.59 20.40 -7.24
C THR A 271 11.30 19.86 -6.00
N LEU A 272 11.72 18.59 -5.96
CA LEU A 272 12.34 18.01 -4.77
C LEU A 272 13.68 18.67 -4.39
N PRO A 273 14.59 19.02 -5.33
CA PRO A 273 15.78 19.79 -4.99
C PRO A 273 15.45 21.16 -4.40
N LEU A 274 14.42 21.85 -4.90
CA LEU A 274 13.97 23.14 -4.37
C LEU A 274 13.36 23.00 -2.96
N LEU A 275 12.58 21.94 -2.73
CA LEU A 275 12.04 21.63 -1.41
C LEU A 275 13.14 21.24 -0.43
N ALA A 276 14.16 20.49 -0.86
CA ALA A 276 15.30 20.13 -0.02
C ALA A 276 16.10 21.38 0.38
N PHE A 277 16.35 22.29 -0.56
CA PHE A 277 16.97 23.58 -0.26
C PHE A 277 16.15 24.39 0.76
N PHE A 278 14.84 24.44 0.60
CA PHE A 278 13.95 25.09 1.56
C PHE A 278 13.99 24.38 2.94
N ALA A 279 14.00 23.06 2.97
CA ALA A 279 14.13 22.25 4.17
C ALA A 279 15.44 22.55 4.92
N ASP A 280 16.54 22.69 4.19
CA ASP A 280 17.84 23.05 4.74
C ASP A 280 17.82 24.40 5.44
N ILE A 281 17.22 25.41 4.80
CA ILE A 281 17.06 26.74 5.40
C ILE A 281 16.24 26.63 6.69
N MET A 282 15.10 25.94 6.65
CA MET A 282 14.21 25.81 7.82
C MET A 282 14.87 25.01 8.95
N GLY A 283 15.64 23.95 8.62
CA GLY A 283 16.38 23.16 9.58
C GLY A 283 17.50 23.97 10.26
N LEU A 284 18.26 24.75 9.48
CA LEU A 284 19.26 25.67 10.02
C LEU A 284 18.64 26.77 10.89
N MET A 285 17.48 27.31 10.51
CA MET A 285 16.75 28.29 11.34
C MET A 285 16.30 27.68 12.67
N GLY A 286 15.78 26.45 12.65
CA GLY A 286 15.43 25.72 13.87
C GLY A 286 16.63 25.47 14.77
N GLY A 287 17.76 25.04 14.18
CA GLY A 287 19.02 24.86 14.87
C GLY A 287 19.59 26.14 15.46
N ALA A 288 19.52 27.25 14.72
CA ALA A 288 19.97 28.56 15.18
C ALA A 288 19.12 29.06 16.36
N LEU A 289 17.80 28.93 16.28
CA LEU A 289 16.90 29.29 17.38
C LEU A 289 17.25 28.51 18.67
N MET A 290 17.47 27.20 18.56
CA MET A 290 17.79 26.38 19.73
C MET A 290 19.19 26.66 20.26
N ALA A 291 20.18 26.90 19.41
CA ALA A 291 21.54 27.29 19.81
C ALA A 291 21.51 28.63 20.57
N TRP A 292 20.65 29.57 20.14
CA TRP A 292 20.48 30.83 20.86
C TRP A 292 19.83 30.65 22.23
N ILE A 293 18.77 29.86 22.34
CA ILE A 293 18.03 29.66 23.58
C ILE A 293 18.81 28.81 24.60
N ALA A 294 19.48 27.74 24.16
CA ALA A 294 20.10 26.75 25.03
C ALA A 294 21.59 27.01 25.33
N LEU A 295 22.30 27.71 24.42
CA LEU A 295 23.76 27.90 24.48
C LEU A 295 24.18 29.37 24.49
N ASP A 296 23.25 30.31 24.51
CA ASP A 296 23.52 31.75 24.39
C ASP A 296 24.36 32.13 23.15
N ILE A 297 24.36 31.29 22.10
CA ILE A 297 25.03 31.57 20.83
C ILE A 297 24.19 32.56 20.06
N SER A 298 24.68 33.78 19.89
CA SER A 298 23.93 34.80 19.14
C SER A 298 23.71 34.37 17.68
N PRO A 299 22.61 34.79 17.03
CA PRO A 299 22.36 34.52 15.61
C PRO A 299 23.50 35.00 14.69
N ALA A 300 24.19 36.08 15.04
CA ALA A 300 25.32 36.57 14.29
C ALA A 300 26.52 35.61 14.38
N THR A 301 26.85 35.14 15.58
CA THR A 301 27.89 34.15 15.81
C THR A 301 27.55 32.81 15.15
N PHE A 302 26.26 32.43 15.15
CA PHE A 302 25.79 31.23 14.46
C PHE A 302 26.06 31.31 12.94
N ILE A 303 25.73 32.43 12.29
CA ILE A 303 25.96 32.65 10.86
C ILE A 303 27.46 32.67 10.52
N GLU A 304 28.29 33.34 11.35
CA GLU A 304 29.74 33.35 11.16
C GLU A 304 30.32 31.96 11.18
N ARG A 305 29.98 31.15 12.20
CA ARG A 305 30.43 29.76 12.31
C ARG A 305 29.85 28.87 11.24
N LEU A 306 28.62 29.11 10.81
CA LEU A 306 28.00 28.40 9.71
C LEU A 306 28.83 28.57 8.42
N ARG A 307 29.31 29.79 8.15
CA ARG A 307 30.17 30.06 6.98
C ARG A 307 31.53 29.33 7.05
N ASP A 308 32.08 29.21 8.24
CA ASP A 308 33.34 28.50 8.44
C ASP A 308 33.17 26.98 8.37
N ALA A 309 32.00 26.47 8.80
CA ALA A 309 31.70 25.05 8.84
C ALA A 309 31.26 24.48 7.50
N ILE A 310 30.61 25.28 6.63
CA ILE A 310 30.07 24.81 5.36
C ILE A 310 31.10 24.91 4.26
N GLY A 311 31.64 23.75 3.83
CA GLY A 311 32.25 23.63 2.52
C GLY A 311 31.17 23.63 1.42
N LEU A 312 31.50 24.22 0.26
CA LEU A 312 30.62 24.18 -0.93
C LEU A 312 30.13 22.78 -1.25
N TRP A 313 30.97 21.78 -1.05
CA TRP A 313 30.65 20.38 -1.31
C TRP A 313 29.61 19.78 -0.34
N SER A 314 29.57 20.24 0.90
CA SER A 314 28.55 19.73 1.87
C SER A 314 27.14 20.06 1.45
N PHE A 315 26.91 21.26 0.89
CA PHE A 315 25.62 21.65 0.33
C PHE A 315 25.28 20.89 -0.96
N TRP A 316 26.23 20.84 -1.90
CA TRP A 316 26.01 20.16 -3.18
C TRP A 316 25.83 18.66 -3.02
N ALA A 317 26.47 18.02 -2.05
CA ALA A 317 26.29 16.60 -1.77
C ALA A 317 24.83 16.27 -1.39
N GLY A 318 24.16 17.13 -0.62
CA GLY A 318 22.72 16.95 -0.31
C GLY A 318 21.85 17.18 -1.54
N ILE A 319 21.99 18.34 -2.19
CA ILE A 319 21.11 18.71 -3.32
C ILE A 319 21.25 17.76 -4.53
N LEU A 320 22.45 17.23 -4.79
CA LEU A 320 22.70 16.31 -5.91
C LEU A 320 21.97 14.97 -5.76
N LYS A 321 21.70 14.51 -4.53
CA LYS A 321 20.92 13.31 -4.25
C LYS A 321 19.43 13.49 -4.59
N ALA A 322 18.92 14.72 -4.47
CA ALA A 322 17.48 15.01 -4.57
C ALA A 322 16.84 14.57 -5.91
N PRO A 323 17.41 14.81 -7.10
CA PRO A 323 16.82 14.33 -8.35
C PRO A 323 16.72 12.80 -8.43
N PHE A 324 17.69 12.08 -7.84
CA PHE A 324 17.68 10.61 -7.82
C PHE A 324 16.56 10.09 -6.90
N PHE A 325 16.38 10.69 -5.73
CA PHE A 325 15.28 10.35 -4.83
C PHE A 325 13.92 10.67 -5.47
N ALA A 326 13.80 11.82 -6.12
CA ALA A 326 12.61 12.22 -6.86
C ALA A 326 12.26 11.21 -7.95
N PHE A 327 13.27 10.78 -8.71
CA PHE A 327 13.10 9.77 -9.76
C PHE A 327 12.55 8.46 -9.18
N LEU A 328 13.14 7.94 -8.09
CA LEU A 328 12.71 6.71 -7.44
C LEU A 328 11.28 6.82 -6.92
N ILE A 329 10.96 7.90 -6.21
CA ILE A 329 9.62 8.13 -5.63
C ILE A 329 8.55 8.18 -6.72
N ALA A 330 8.79 8.96 -7.79
CA ALA A 330 7.84 9.07 -8.88
C ALA A 330 7.66 7.76 -9.64
N MET A 331 8.77 7.06 -9.91
CA MET A 331 8.77 5.78 -10.61
C MET A 331 7.98 4.73 -9.84
N ILE A 332 8.27 4.55 -8.55
CA ILE A 332 7.59 3.56 -7.71
C ILE A 332 6.11 3.91 -7.54
N GLY A 333 5.79 5.19 -7.27
CA GLY A 333 4.41 5.63 -7.14
C GLY A 333 3.59 5.40 -8.42
N CYS A 334 4.16 5.64 -9.59
CA CYS A 334 3.50 5.35 -10.85
C CYS A 334 3.41 3.84 -11.11
N TYR A 335 4.48 3.08 -10.88
CA TYR A 335 4.51 1.63 -11.05
C TYR A 335 3.42 0.94 -10.24
N GLU A 336 3.35 1.20 -8.94
CA GLU A 336 2.32 0.62 -8.07
C GLU A 336 0.90 1.05 -8.46
N GLY A 337 0.74 2.26 -9.00
CA GLY A 337 -0.53 2.71 -9.57
C GLY A 337 -1.00 1.86 -10.75
N PHE A 338 -0.10 1.47 -11.65
CA PHE A 338 -0.41 0.57 -12.77
C PHE A 338 -0.64 -0.89 -12.34
N GLN A 339 -0.15 -1.30 -11.17
CA GLN A 339 -0.36 -2.64 -10.61
C GLN A 339 -1.71 -2.80 -9.89
N VAL A 340 -2.52 -1.76 -9.81
CA VAL A 340 -3.86 -1.83 -9.23
C VAL A 340 -4.76 -2.75 -10.07
N THR A 341 -5.52 -3.62 -9.40
CA THR A 341 -6.46 -4.55 -10.02
C THR A 341 -7.87 -4.34 -9.48
N GLY A 342 -8.80 -3.98 -10.34
CA GLY A 342 -10.26 -4.12 -10.26
C GLY A 342 -11.02 -3.56 -9.05
N SER A 343 -10.38 -3.11 -7.94
CA SER A 343 -11.12 -2.68 -6.76
C SER A 343 -10.48 -1.50 -6.01
N ALA A 344 -11.32 -0.70 -5.34
CA ALA A 344 -10.86 0.39 -4.46
C ALA A 344 -9.97 -0.10 -3.31
N THR A 345 -10.19 -1.32 -2.82
CA THR A 345 -9.35 -1.95 -1.79
C THR A 345 -7.93 -2.18 -2.31
N SER A 346 -7.79 -2.60 -3.58
CA SER A 346 -6.49 -2.76 -4.24
C SER A 346 -5.73 -1.42 -4.33
N VAL A 347 -6.41 -0.30 -4.60
CA VAL A 347 -5.81 1.05 -4.60
C VAL A 347 -5.19 1.35 -3.23
N GLY A 348 -5.93 1.10 -2.13
CA GLY A 348 -5.44 1.32 -0.77
C GLY A 348 -4.18 0.49 -0.44
N HIS A 349 -4.18 -0.79 -0.80
CA HIS A 349 -3.02 -1.66 -0.59
C HIS A 349 -1.79 -1.19 -1.39
N ARG A 350 -1.99 -0.85 -2.66
CA ARG A 350 -0.90 -0.40 -3.54
C ARG A 350 -0.34 0.96 -3.13
N THR A 351 -1.17 1.88 -2.65
CA THR A 351 -0.70 3.17 -2.11
C THR A 351 0.20 3.00 -0.89
N THR A 352 -0.18 2.14 0.05
CA THR A 352 0.65 1.86 1.23
C THR A 352 1.97 1.20 0.83
N ARG A 353 1.92 0.26 -0.10
CA ARG A 353 3.10 -0.44 -0.61
C ARG A 353 4.05 0.51 -1.33
N ALA A 354 3.55 1.40 -2.18
CA ALA A 354 4.35 2.41 -2.88
C ALA A 354 5.16 3.29 -1.92
N VAL A 355 4.54 3.72 -0.81
CA VAL A 355 5.24 4.51 0.22
C VAL A 355 6.37 3.72 0.86
N VAL A 356 6.12 2.48 1.28
CA VAL A 356 7.12 1.65 1.95
C VAL A 356 8.30 1.36 1.01
N GLU A 357 8.03 0.96 -0.23
CA GLU A 357 9.07 0.67 -1.22
C GLU A 357 9.88 1.92 -1.60
N ALA A 358 9.21 3.06 -1.81
CA ALA A 358 9.88 4.30 -2.13
C ALA A 358 10.81 4.75 -1.00
N ILE A 359 10.34 4.75 0.26
CA ILE A 359 11.17 5.12 1.42
C ILE A 359 12.34 4.16 1.56
N PHE A 360 12.11 2.85 1.44
CA PHE A 360 13.16 1.84 1.53
C PHE A 360 14.26 2.07 0.49
N LEU A 361 13.89 2.24 -0.78
CA LEU A 361 14.87 2.48 -1.86
C LEU A 361 15.58 3.82 -1.71
N VAL A 362 14.89 4.88 -1.27
CA VAL A 362 15.52 6.17 -0.98
C VAL A 362 16.60 6.02 0.10
N ILE A 363 16.32 5.31 1.20
CA ILE A 363 17.31 5.09 2.28
C ILE A 363 18.49 4.25 1.77
N VAL A 364 18.26 3.21 0.97
CA VAL A 364 19.34 2.39 0.41
C VAL A 364 20.25 3.22 -0.52
N VAL A 365 19.63 4.04 -1.38
CA VAL A 365 20.39 4.89 -2.32
C VAL A 365 21.07 6.03 -1.58
N ASP A 366 20.47 6.58 -0.52
CA ASP A 366 21.13 7.59 0.35
C ASP A 366 22.39 7.03 0.99
N ALA A 367 22.31 5.82 1.58
CA ALA A 367 23.46 5.15 2.15
C ALA A 367 24.58 4.90 1.10
N ALA A 368 24.18 4.50 -0.12
CA ALA A 368 25.16 4.32 -1.21
C ALA A 368 25.82 5.64 -1.61
N PHE A 369 25.07 6.74 -1.71
CA PHE A 369 25.63 8.07 -1.98
C PHE A 369 26.56 8.54 -0.85
N SER A 370 26.19 8.32 0.41
CA SER A 370 27.01 8.73 1.56
C SER A 370 28.36 8.01 1.57
N ILE A 371 28.36 6.69 1.30
CA ILE A 371 29.61 5.92 1.14
C ILE A 371 30.41 6.42 -0.06
N PHE A 372 29.74 6.64 -1.20
CA PHE A 372 30.38 7.11 -2.43
C PHE A 372 31.08 8.47 -2.24
N PHE A 373 30.40 9.45 -1.64
CA PHE A 373 30.96 10.76 -1.38
C PHE A 373 32.12 10.69 -0.39
N GLN A 374 32.08 9.83 0.62
CA GLN A 374 33.17 9.64 1.56
C GLN A 374 34.40 9.03 0.89
N VAL A 375 34.23 8.06 -0.02
CA VAL A 375 35.36 7.44 -0.77
C VAL A 375 36.03 8.43 -1.69
N ILE A 376 35.29 9.37 -2.29
CA ILE A 376 35.86 10.42 -3.16
C ILE A 376 36.47 11.56 -2.35
N GLY A 377 36.26 11.63 -1.04
CA GLY A 377 36.82 12.68 -0.18
C GLY A 377 36.00 13.98 -0.19
N ILE A 378 34.70 13.87 -0.49
CA ILE A 378 33.74 14.96 -0.49
C ILE A 378 32.84 14.92 0.77
#